data_22daecb6f58483fd79862becebe87425
#
_entry.id   22daecb6f58483fd79862becebe87425
#
_cell.length_a   1.000
_cell.length_b   1.000
_cell.length_c   1.000
_cell.angle_alpha   90.00
_cell.angle_beta   90.00
_cell.angle_gamma   90.00
#
_symmetry.space_group_name_H-M   'P 1'
#
loop_
_entity.id
_entity.type
_entity.pdbx_description
1 polymer ?
#
loop_
_entity_poly.entity_id
_entity_poly.type
_entity_poly.pdbx_seq_one_letter_code
_entity_poly.pdbx_strand_id
1 'polypeptide(L)'
;MNRREFSKNVLMLGIGAQAGFGQGNPAGTRNQPTNYYEEPAKKLPVRKFDVVVAGGGTAGVVAATAAARQGAKTALIEVKGYPGGTVTEGGTALHSFYNLWKAFPGVKKRQVVRGIPQEIIDRLMKVGGTSGHAEMSKGYDFDSVCTAIDTEIYKLVTFEMLVEAGVFVCVNTLLAGAIMDGSRIKGVIAESRSGREAFYAKCFVDCTAYGDLSAYAGADYTEPNDYPVVNSIGVANVSIDKYYKFLKSHDAIYQQAEGWRSGKDGQIVRIQGRTVKLPAGFREEAAKIGMSTVTTTVHDNYFMFIKLNLNMPVSPTNRDEVAKAELELRKRQAKAIELFREYVPGCEKAFIARTNPKICIRRGRLITCDYDISHEDVIEGRHFDDDVLTYGFHDSAPSYQIKDGGTYGIPYRALRVAGVQNLLAAGMLITSDHRAHMSTRNTVSCMGQGQATGTAAALCAATNCGTRELRYRDLRKALVNGGVYFES
;
A
#
# COMPACT_ATOMS: atom_id res chain seq x y z
N MET A 1 -17.19 23.51 -30.08
CA MET A 1 -17.74 22.17 -29.77
C MET A 1 -18.51 22.27 -28.45
N ASN A 2 -19.84 22.10 -28.51
CA ASN A 2 -20.72 22.40 -27.39
C ASN A 2 -20.82 21.19 -26.45
N ARG A 3 -20.97 21.40 -25.13
CA ARG A 3 -21.04 20.34 -24.09
C ARG A 3 -22.06 19.22 -24.41
N ARG A 4 -23.07 19.48 -25.23
CA ARG A 4 -24.08 18.50 -25.65
C ARG A 4 -23.60 17.53 -26.75
N GLU A 5 -22.62 17.87 -27.53
CA GLU A 5 -22.09 16.98 -28.59
C GLU A 5 -21.06 15.99 -28.06
N PHE A 6 -20.32 16.35 -27.00
CA PHE A 6 -19.40 15.43 -26.35
C PHE A 6 -20.10 14.26 -25.68
N SER A 7 -21.32 14.48 -25.13
CA SER A 7 -22.12 13.42 -24.50
C SER A 7 -22.75 12.44 -25.51
N LYS A 8 -23.00 12.84 -26.76
CA LYS A 8 -23.64 11.97 -27.75
C LYS A 8 -22.70 10.95 -28.39
N ASN A 9 -21.42 11.25 -28.50
CA ASN A 9 -20.43 10.34 -29.10
C ASN A 9 -19.93 9.23 -28.16
N VAL A 10 -20.28 9.31 -26.86
CA VAL A 10 -19.91 8.30 -25.85
C VAL A 10 -21.00 7.23 -25.69
N LEU A 11 -22.20 7.43 -26.27
CA LEU A 11 -23.36 6.54 -26.04
C LEU A 11 -23.52 5.41 -27.07
N MET A 12 -22.63 5.24 -28.04
CA MET A 12 -22.76 4.26 -29.12
C MET A 12 -21.90 3.00 -28.99
N LEU A 13 -21.36 2.68 -27.82
CA LEU A 13 -20.61 1.44 -27.59
C LEU A 13 -21.12 0.65 -26.38
N GLY A 14 -22.41 0.45 -26.30
CA GLY A 14 -23.03 -0.34 -25.25
C GLY A 14 -24.13 -1.25 -25.80
N ILE A 15 -23.79 -2.42 -26.32
CA ILE A 15 -24.76 -3.52 -26.54
C ILE A 15 -24.17 -4.81 -25.98
N GLY A 16 -24.83 -5.30 -24.93
CA GLY A 16 -25.25 -6.66 -24.68
C GLY A 16 -24.18 -7.74 -24.49
N ALA A 17 -24.01 -8.22 -23.26
CA ALA A 17 -23.78 -9.64 -23.01
C ALA A 17 -24.36 -10.03 -21.65
N GLN A 18 -25.31 -10.93 -21.64
CA GLN A 18 -25.83 -11.62 -20.48
C GLN A 18 -24.75 -12.49 -19.84
N ALA A 19 -24.66 -12.43 -18.52
CA ALA A 19 -23.69 -13.20 -17.74
C ALA A 19 -24.16 -14.66 -17.60
N GLY A 20 -23.41 -15.57 -18.20
CA GLY A 20 -23.37 -16.96 -17.78
C GLY A 20 -22.18 -17.16 -16.85
N PHE A 21 -22.41 -17.66 -15.64
CA PHE A 21 -21.36 -18.10 -14.75
C PHE A 21 -20.74 -19.39 -15.30
N GLY A 22 -19.56 -19.29 -15.91
CA GLY A 22 -18.74 -20.41 -16.36
C GLY A 22 -17.48 -20.51 -15.54
N GLN A 23 -17.12 -21.75 -15.21
CA GLN A 23 -15.94 -22.15 -14.45
C GLN A 23 -14.64 -21.54 -14.97
N GLY A 24 -13.72 -21.22 -14.05
CA GLY A 24 -12.48 -20.53 -14.33
C GLY A 24 -11.64 -21.13 -15.46
N ASN A 25 -11.36 -20.33 -16.45
CA ASN A 25 -10.35 -20.61 -17.45
C ASN A 25 -8.95 -20.30 -16.88
N PRO A 26 -7.97 -21.17 -17.09
CA PRO A 26 -6.58 -20.86 -16.76
C PRO A 26 -6.09 -19.71 -17.64
N ALA A 27 -5.22 -18.88 -17.06
CA ALA A 27 -4.54 -17.71 -17.60
C ALA A 27 -4.80 -17.44 -19.09
N GLY A 28 -5.59 -16.40 -19.38
CA GLY A 28 -5.90 -16.00 -20.74
C GLY A 28 -4.63 -15.92 -21.58
N THR A 29 -4.62 -16.64 -22.71
CA THR A 29 -3.58 -16.58 -23.72
C THR A 29 -3.37 -15.12 -24.09
N ARG A 30 -2.27 -14.51 -23.62
CA ARG A 30 -1.79 -13.25 -24.16
C ARG A 30 -1.66 -13.43 -25.66
N ASN A 31 -2.32 -12.59 -26.48
CA ASN A 31 -1.98 -12.46 -27.88
C ASN A 31 -0.49 -12.14 -27.95
N GLN A 32 0.34 -13.15 -28.17
CA GLN A 32 1.77 -12.98 -28.37
C GLN A 32 1.95 -12.13 -29.65
N PRO A 33 2.75 -11.07 -29.61
CA PRO A 33 3.01 -10.30 -30.82
C PRO A 33 3.63 -11.22 -31.87
N THR A 34 3.15 -11.13 -33.10
CA THR A 34 3.65 -11.95 -34.21
C THR A 34 4.94 -11.38 -34.85
N ASN A 35 5.26 -10.12 -34.54
CA ASN A 35 6.43 -9.42 -35.04
C ASN A 35 7.31 -8.97 -33.89
N TYR A 36 8.61 -9.15 -34.03
CA TYR A 36 9.61 -8.75 -33.03
C TYR A 36 10.53 -7.71 -33.65
N TYR A 37 10.90 -6.69 -32.87
CA TYR A 37 11.99 -5.78 -33.16
C TYR A 37 13.20 -6.20 -32.32
N GLU A 38 14.34 -6.36 -32.94
CA GLU A 38 15.59 -6.63 -32.24
C GLU A 38 16.24 -5.30 -31.81
N GLU A 39 16.36 -5.06 -30.51
CA GLU A 39 17.01 -3.87 -29.99
C GLU A 39 18.54 -4.00 -30.14
N PRO A 40 19.22 -3.03 -30.78
CA PRO A 40 20.68 -3.08 -30.95
C PRO A 40 21.40 -3.07 -29.60
N ALA A 41 22.52 -3.79 -29.51
CA ALA A 41 23.34 -3.80 -28.31
C ALA A 41 23.81 -2.38 -27.94
N LYS A 42 23.65 -2.02 -26.65
CA LYS A 42 23.99 -0.70 -26.09
C LYS A 42 24.95 -0.81 -24.92
N LYS A 43 25.92 0.09 -24.84
CA LYS A 43 26.70 0.30 -23.58
C LYS A 43 25.94 1.26 -22.70
N LEU A 44 25.71 0.88 -21.44
CA LEU A 44 24.99 1.70 -20.47
C LEU A 44 25.96 2.27 -19.44
N PRO A 45 25.77 3.51 -18.98
CA PRO A 45 26.42 4.02 -17.78
C PRO A 45 26.15 3.12 -16.58
N VAL A 46 27.13 2.91 -15.72
CA VAL A 46 26.99 2.09 -14.52
C VAL A 46 27.18 2.93 -13.26
N ARG A 47 26.19 2.86 -12.37
CA ARG A 47 26.29 3.37 -11.00
C ARG A 47 26.48 2.22 -10.02
N LYS A 48 27.26 2.44 -8.96
CA LYS A 48 27.56 1.39 -7.97
C LYS A 48 27.06 1.77 -6.59
N PHE A 49 26.38 0.84 -5.95
CA PHE A 49 25.81 0.94 -4.61
C PHE A 49 26.11 -0.32 -3.78
N ASP A 50 25.81 -0.29 -2.50
CA ASP A 50 25.76 -1.48 -1.66
C ASP A 50 24.37 -2.12 -1.71
N VAL A 51 23.32 -1.28 -1.69
CA VAL A 51 21.92 -1.71 -1.73
C VAL A 51 21.15 -0.92 -2.80
N VAL A 52 20.33 -1.62 -3.58
CA VAL A 52 19.32 -1.02 -4.45
C VAL A 52 17.93 -1.45 -4.00
N VAL A 53 17.07 -0.49 -3.72
CA VAL A 53 15.65 -0.69 -3.42
C VAL A 53 14.84 -0.33 -4.66
N ALA A 54 14.10 -1.28 -5.18
CA ALA A 54 13.19 -1.10 -6.31
C ALA A 54 11.77 -0.82 -5.81
N GLY A 55 11.22 0.35 -6.16
CA GLY A 55 9.93 0.85 -5.71
C GLY A 55 10.02 1.71 -4.45
N GLY A 56 9.66 3.00 -4.58
CA GLY A 56 9.60 4.00 -3.50
C GLY A 56 8.24 4.07 -2.80
N GLY A 57 7.52 2.95 -2.77
CA GLY A 57 6.26 2.82 -2.04
C GLY A 57 6.44 2.80 -0.53
N THR A 58 5.38 2.45 0.19
CA THR A 58 5.35 2.43 1.66
C THR A 58 6.47 1.59 2.27
N ALA A 59 6.73 0.40 1.74
CA ALA A 59 7.81 -0.47 2.18
C ALA A 59 9.18 0.09 1.75
N GLY A 60 9.29 0.55 0.49
CA GLY A 60 10.56 0.96 -0.10
C GLY A 60 11.18 2.21 0.51
N VAL A 61 10.36 3.19 0.89
CA VAL A 61 10.83 4.37 1.65
C VAL A 61 11.51 3.92 2.93
N VAL A 62 10.86 3.06 3.69
CA VAL A 62 11.38 2.57 4.97
C VAL A 62 12.60 1.68 4.77
N ALA A 63 12.59 0.81 3.72
CA ALA A 63 13.70 -0.06 3.39
C ALA A 63 14.96 0.74 3.00
N ALA A 64 14.82 1.73 2.13
CA ALA A 64 15.94 2.56 1.71
C ALA A 64 16.51 3.40 2.86
N THR A 65 15.63 3.99 3.68
CA THR A 65 16.03 4.73 4.88
C THR A 65 16.75 3.82 5.87
N ALA A 66 16.24 2.60 6.13
CA ALA A 66 16.87 1.64 7.02
C ALA A 66 18.22 1.19 6.51
N ALA A 67 18.34 0.85 5.22
CA ALA A 67 19.62 0.44 4.63
C ALA A 67 20.68 1.54 4.72
N ALA A 68 20.33 2.77 4.37
CA ALA A 68 21.26 3.90 4.42
C ALA A 68 21.72 4.21 5.86
N ARG A 69 20.79 4.15 6.84
CA ARG A 69 21.12 4.33 8.27
C ARG A 69 22.01 3.22 8.86
N GLN A 70 22.05 2.04 8.24
CA GLN A 70 23.01 0.99 8.56
C GLN A 70 24.38 1.22 7.86
N GLY A 71 24.59 2.35 7.20
CA GLY A 71 25.84 2.73 6.55
C GLY A 71 25.98 2.23 5.10
N ALA A 72 24.98 1.59 4.52
CA ALA A 72 25.03 1.15 3.13
C ALA A 72 24.83 2.32 2.16
N LYS A 73 25.68 2.42 1.13
CA LYS A 73 25.42 3.30 -0.01
C LYS A 73 24.19 2.80 -0.77
N THR A 74 23.06 3.49 -0.61
CA THR A 74 21.75 3.02 -1.03
C THR A 74 21.17 3.85 -2.18
N ALA A 75 20.59 3.20 -3.18
CA ALA A 75 19.76 3.83 -4.21
C ALA A 75 18.32 3.36 -4.08
N LEU A 76 17.36 4.27 -4.33
CA LEU A 76 15.93 4.01 -4.44
C LEU A 76 15.47 4.36 -5.86
N ILE A 77 14.80 3.43 -6.54
CA ILE A 77 14.24 3.62 -7.89
C ILE A 77 12.71 3.66 -7.77
N GLU A 78 12.10 4.79 -8.14
CA GLU A 78 10.65 5.01 -8.09
C GLU A 78 10.14 5.56 -9.43
N VAL A 79 9.12 4.90 -9.95
CA VAL A 79 8.51 5.26 -11.25
C VAL A 79 7.75 6.59 -11.22
N LYS A 80 7.29 7.02 -10.04
CA LYS A 80 6.58 8.28 -9.86
C LYS A 80 7.50 9.43 -9.48
N GLY A 81 6.97 10.63 -9.53
CA GLY A 81 7.66 11.85 -9.14
C GLY A 81 7.79 12.07 -7.63
N TYR A 82 7.32 11.12 -6.82
CA TYR A 82 7.30 11.22 -5.35
C TYR A 82 7.27 9.83 -4.69
N PRO A 83 7.81 9.67 -3.47
CA PRO A 83 7.71 8.46 -2.69
C PRO A 83 6.37 8.36 -1.94
N GLY A 84 6.10 7.20 -1.32
CA GLY A 84 4.98 7.01 -0.39
C GLY A 84 3.97 5.95 -0.80
N GLY A 85 3.88 5.60 -2.07
CA GLY A 85 3.07 4.49 -2.59
C GLY A 85 1.60 4.57 -2.17
N THR A 86 1.08 3.51 -1.55
CA THR A 86 -0.35 3.38 -1.23
C THR A 86 -0.90 4.54 -0.39
N VAL A 87 -0.13 5.13 0.52
CA VAL A 87 -0.57 6.28 1.32
C VAL A 87 -0.86 7.48 0.42
N THR A 88 -0.02 7.74 -0.56
CA THR A 88 -0.14 8.89 -1.47
C THR A 88 -0.93 8.57 -2.73
N GLU A 89 -0.92 7.30 -3.20
CA GLU A 89 -1.48 6.89 -4.47
C GLU A 89 -2.78 6.09 -4.34
N GLY A 90 -2.83 5.15 -3.40
CA GLY A 90 -4.01 4.33 -3.16
C GLY A 90 -5.16 5.09 -2.52
N GLY A 91 -4.93 6.35 -2.16
CA GLY A 91 -5.92 7.22 -1.55
C GLY A 91 -6.28 6.86 -0.12
N THR A 92 -5.50 6.01 0.50
CA THR A 92 -5.67 5.69 1.91
C THR A 92 -4.91 6.73 2.71
N ALA A 93 -5.59 7.78 3.13
CA ALA A 93 -5.07 8.72 4.12
C ALA A 93 -5.16 8.13 5.55
N LEU A 94 -5.19 6.82 5.66
CA LEU A 94 -5.48 6.09 6.88
C LEU A 94 -4.34 5.11 7.18
N HIS A 95 -3.68 5.32 8.30
CA HIS A 95 -2.77 4.37 8.93
C HIS A 95 -3.37 3.91 10.25
N SER A 96 -4.30 2.96 10.19
CA SER A 96 -5.05 2.51 11.35
C SER A 96 -4.51 1.22 11.98
N PHE A 97 -3.34 0.73 11.53
CA PHE A 97 -2.90 -0.62 11.83
C PHE A 97 -1.63 -0.70 12.67
N TYR A 98 -1.35 0.34 13.46
CA TYR A 98 -0.26 0.31 14.43
C TYR A 98 -0.53 -0.63 15.60
N ASN A 99 -1.80 -1.05 15.77
CA ASN A 99 -2.28 -2.03 16.73
C ASN A 99 -1.82 -1.72 18.16
N LEU A 100 -2.20 -0.54 18.68
CA LEU A 100 -1.92 -0.14 20.06
C LEU A 100 -2.55 -1.10 21.07
N TRP A 101 -3.73 -1.65 20.74
CA TRP A 101 -4.44 -2.66 21.49
C TRP A 101 -5.54 -3.29 20.63
N LYS A 102 -6.02 -4.45 21.03
CA LYS A 102 -7.19 -5.10 20.44
C LYS A 102 -8.48 -4.66 21.15
N ALA A 103 -9.56 -4.61 20.40
CA ALA A 103 -10.88 -4.23 20.91
C ALA A 103 -11.66 -5.41 21.54
N PHE A 104 -11.00 -6.44 22.02
CA PHE A 104 -11.61 -7.59 22.66
C PHE A 104 -10.96 -7.92 24.02
N PRO A 105 -11.70 -8.59 24.93
CA PRO A 105 -11.24 -8.84 26.29
C PRO A 105 -9.91 -9.59 26.37
N GLY A 106 -9.09 -9.27 27.37
CA GLY A 106 -7.84 -9.98 27.68
C GLY A 106 -6.61 -9.48 26.93
N VAL A 107 -6.76 -8.65 25.90
CA VAL A 107 -5.61 -8.14 25.14
C VAL A 107 -5.06 -6.86 25.76
N LYS A 108 -3.77 -6.88 26.11
CA LYS A 108 -3.08 -5.71 26.65
C LYS A 108 -2.89 -4.63 25.60
N LYS A 109 -3.28 -3.40 25.94
CA LYS A 109 -3.03 -2.22 25.09
C LYS A 109 -1.52 -2.03 24.91
N ARG A 110 -1.06 -2.04 23.65
CA ARG A 110 0.33 -1.81 23.30
C ARG A 110 0.49 -1.48 21.81
N GLN A 111 1.53 -0.72 21.50
CA GLN A 111 1.94 -0.44 20.12
C GLN A 111 2.94 -1.50 19.66
N VAL A 112 2.65 -2.19 18.56
CA VAL A 112 3.47 -3.29 18.04
C VAL A 112 4.32 -2.88 16.83
N VAL A 113 3.95 -1.86 16.07
CA VAL A 113 4.80 -1.33 15.00
C VAL A 113 5.41 -0.01 15.43
N ARG A 114 6.74 0.02 15.50
CA ARG A 114 7.57 1.13 15.99
C ARG A 114 8.73 1.39 15.02
N GLY A 115 9.78 2.10 15.47
CA GLY A 115 10.98 2.37 14.67
C GLY A 115 10.70 3.42 13.59
N ILE A 116 11.22 3.23 12.38
CA ILE A 116 11.06 4.18 11.27
C ILE A 116 9.58 4.44 10.93
N PRO A 117 8.66 3.46 10.92
CA PRO A 117 7.24 3.72 10.76
C PRO A 117 6.67 4.73 11.77
N GLN A 118 7.06 4.66 13.05
CA GLN A 118 6.64 5.63 14.06
C GLN A 118 7.29 7.00 13.83
N GLU A 119 8.56 7.05 13.48
CA GLU A 119 9.24 8.30 13.18
C GLU A 119 8.54 9.11 12.08
N ILE A 120 7.99 8.43 11.06
CA ILE A 120 7.19 9.10 10.02
C ILE A 120 6.00 9.84 10.66
N ILE A 121 5.29 9.19 11.59
CA ILE A 121 4.14 9.80 12.28
C ILE A 121 4.60 10.97 13.16
N ASP A 122 5.69 10.81 13.89
CA ASP A 122 6.24 11.87 14.75
C ASP A 122 6.65 13.12 13.94
N ARG A 123 7.21 12.92 12.76
CA ARG A 123 7.55 14.02 11.83
C ARG A 123 6.31 14.69 11.26
N LEU A 124 5.30 13.91 10.85
CA LEU A 124 4.02 14.42 10.37
C LEU A 124 3.29 15.24 11.44
N MET A 125 3.31 14.80 12.71
CA MET A 125 2.71 15.54 13.82
C MET A 125 3.34 16.93 13.98
N LYS A 126 4.65 17.06 13.84
CA LYS A 126 5.37 18.34 13.96
C LYS A 126 4.94 19.40 12.93
N VAL A 127 4.46 18.95 11.77
CA VAL A 127 4.05 19.82 10.64
C VAL A 127 2.54 19.82 10.40
N GLY A 128 1.76 19.22 11.33
CA GLY A 128 0.29 19.18 11.21
C GLY A 128 -0.23 18.26 10.10
N GLY A 129 0.57 17.31 9.66
CA GLY A 129 0.24 16.36 8.59
C GLY A 129 -0.50 15.10 9.06
N THR A 130 -0.83 14.97 10.35
CA THR A 130 -1.55 13.80 10.89
C THR A 130 -2.36 14.14 12.13
N SER A 131 -3.40 13.35 12.37
CA SER A 131 -4.16 13.36 13.63
C SER A 131 -3.40 12.72 14.80
N GLY A 132 -2.21 12.15 14.58
CA GLY A 132 -1.61 11.19 15.50
C GLY A 132 -2.43 9.89 15.57
N HIS A 133 -2.14 9.06 16.56
CA HIS A 133 -2.87 7.80 16.81
C HIS A 133 -4.14 8.07 17.61
N ALA A 134 -5.27 8.27 16.91
CA ALA A 134 -6.58 8.51 17.50
C ALA A 134 -7.28 7.18 17.80
N GLU A 135 -7.71 6.99 19.04
CA GLU A 135 -8.46 5.79 19.42
C GLU A 135 -9.86 5.81 18.79
N MET A 136 -10.31 4.65 18.34
CA MET A 136 -11.66 4.49 17.82
C MET A 136 -12.66 4.56 18.97
N SER A 137 -13.54 5.53 18.95
CA SER A 137 -14.64 5.67 19.93
C SER A 137 -15.86 4.84 19.57
N LYS A 138 -15.97 4.41 18.29
CA LYS A 138 -17.04 3.55 17.78
C LYS A 138 -16.55 2.71 16.61
N GLY A 139 -17.00 1.45 16.53
CA GLY A 139 -16.74 0.57 15.40
C GLY A 139 -15.29 0.08 15.29
N TYR A 140 -14.76 -0.39 16.41
CA TYR A 140 -13.39 -0.91 16.51
C TYR A 140 -13.29 -2.44 16.38
N ASP A 141 -14.15 -3.04 15.55
CA ASP A 141 -14.25 -4.50 15.42
C ASP A 141 -12.93 -5.15 14.95
N PHE A 142 -12.17 -4.47 14.08
CA PHE A 142 -10.88 -4.93 13.60
C PHE A 142 -9.76 -3.90 13.80
N ASP A 143 -10.09 -2.69 14.17
CA ASP A 143 -9.21 -1.55 14.20
C ASP A 143 -9.43 -0.77 15.49
N SER A 144 -8.41 -0.63 16.30
CA SER A 144 -8.54 0.10 17.57
C SER A 144 -8.04 1.54 17.51
N VAL A 145 -7.32 1.87 16.44
CA VAL A 145 -6.67 3.16 16.25
C VAL A 145 -6.84 3.63 14.80
N CYS A 146 -7.07 4.91 14.62
CA CYS A 146 -7.03 5.60 13.34
C CYS A 146 -5.91 6.64 13.34
N THR A 147 -5.09 6.64 12.30
CA THR A 147 -4.07 7.66 12.06
C THR A 147 -4.39 8.33 10.73
N ALA A 148 -5.11 9.43 10.75
CA ALA A 148 -5.40 10.19 9.54
C ALA A 148 -4.15 10.95 9.10
N ILE A 149 -3.82 10.90 7.82
CA ILE A 149 -2.58 11.43 7.27
C ILE A 149 -2.88 12.29 6.05
N ASP A 150 -2.38 13.52 6.05
CA ASP A 150 -2.32 14.36 4.86
C ASP A 150 -1.33 13.76 3.85
N THR A 151 -1.85 13.36 2.69
CA THR A 151 -1.07 12.67 1.66
C THR A 151 -0.01 13.56 1.03
N GLU A 152 -0.25 14.87 0.95
CA GLU A 152 0.70 15.81 0.35
C GLU A 152 1.88 16.07 1.31
N ILE A 153 1.57 16.27 2.60
CA ILE A 153 2.61 16.41 3.64
C ILE A 153 3.41 15.09 3.79
N TYR A 154 2.75 13.93 3.65
CA TYR A 154 3.42 12.64 3.68
C TYR A 154 4.47 12.49 2.57
N LYS A 155 4.19 12.96 1.35
CA LYS A 155 5.17 12.97 0.25
C LYS A 155 6.42 13.75 0.63
N LEU A 156 6.25 14.96 1.19
CA LEU A 156 7.35 15.80 1.61
C LEU A 156 8.18 15.11 2.71
N VAL A 157 7.55 14.71 3.80
CA VAL A 157 8.23 14.11 4.96
C VAL A 157 9.02 12.85 4.57
N THR A 158 8.43 11.98 3.75
CA THR A 158 9.12 10.76 3.31
C THR A 158 10.26 11.04 2.36
N PHE A 159 10.15 12.08 1.53
CA PHE A 159 11.24 12.49 0.65
C PHE A 159 12.41 13.09 1.45
N GLU A 160 12.11 13.97 2.41
CA GLU A 160 13.12 14.54 3.31
C GLU A 160 13.87 13.44 4.09
N MET A 161 13.15 12.46 4.62
CA MET A 161 13.77 11.33 5.34
C MET A 161 14.75 10.53 4.49
N LEU A 162 14.43 10.31 3.20
CA LEU A 162 15.32 9.63 2.26
C LEU A 162 16.60 10.46 2.01
N VAL A 163 16.44 11.76 1.77
CA VAL A 163 17.58 12.69 1.53
C VAL A 163 18.46 12.82 2.76
N GLU A 164 17.89 13.02 3.95
CA GLU A 164 18.60 13.09 5.22
C GLU A 164 19.39 11.81 5.53
N ALA A 165 18.84 10.64 5.14
CA ALA A 165 19.53 9.37 5.28
C ALA A 165 20.67 9.17 4.25
N GLY A 166 20.82 10.07 3.27
CA GLY A 166 21.82 9.96 2.21
C GLY A 166 21.46 8.97 1.10
N VAL A 167 20.18 8.66 0.91
CA VAL A 167 19.71 7.79 -0.17
C VAL A 167 19.83 8.52 -1.52
N PHE A 168 20.37 7.85 -2.52
CA PHE A 168 20.33 8.31 -3.91
C PHE A 168 18.93 8.03 -4.49
N VAL A 169 18.08 9.05 -4.51
CA VAL A 169 16.67 8.90 -4.90
C VAL A 169 16.51 9.15 -6.40
N CYS A 170 16.00 8.13 -7.11
CA CYS A 170 15.66 8.20 -8.54
C CYS A 170 14.13 8.17 -8.68
N VAL A 171 13.49 9.34 -8.74
CA VAL A 171 12.07 9.49 -9.09
C VAL A 171 11.88 9.60 -10.60
N ASN A 172 10.64 9.40 -11.10
CA ASN A 172 10.34 9.34 -12.55
C ASN A 172 11.26 8.37 -13.30
N THR A 173 11.61 7.26 -12.64
CA THR A 173 12.59 6.29 -13.12
C THR A 173 11.96 4.90 -13.09
N LEU A 174 11.81 4.30 -14.28
CA LEU A 174 11.23 2.97 -14.44
C LEU A 174 12.31 1.90 -14.24
N LEU A 175 12.03 0.89 -13.41
CA LEU A 175 12.77 -0.37 -13.40
C LEU A 175 12.46 -1.12 -14.70
N ALA A 176 13.47 -1.42 -15.51
CA ALA A 176 13.30 -1.98 -16.86
C ALA A 176 13.90 -3.39 -17.01
N GLY A 177 14.59 -3.92 -16.00
CA GLY A 177 15.16 -5.27 -16.06
C GLY A 177 16.14 -5.58 -14.93
N ALA A 178 16.56 -6.84 -14.87
CA ALA A 178 17.62 -7.31 -13.97
C ALA A 178 18.82 -7.83 -14.81
N ILE A 179 20.01 -7.61 -14.29
CA ILE A 179 21.27 -8.15 -14.84
C ILE A 179 21.69 -9.28 -13.93
N MET A 180 21.58 -10.51 -14.39
CA MET A 180 21.85 -11.71 -13.62
C MET A 180 23.28 -12.23 -13.82
N ASP A 181 23.82 -12.86 -12.79
CA ASP A 181 25.03 -13.66 -12.80
C ASP A 181 24.71 -14.98 -12.06
N GLY A 182 24.30 -15.98 -12.82
CA GLY A 182 23.70 -17.20 -12.25
C GLY A 182 22.43 -16.86 -11.46
N SER A 183 22.37 -17.29 -10.19
CA SER A 183 21.26 -17.00 -9.26
C SER A 183 21.44 -15.70 -8.48
N ARG A 184 22.39 -14.85 -8.87
CA ARG A 184 22.68 -13.58 -8.21
C ARG A 184 22.36 -12.41 -9.11
N ILE A 185 21.70 -11.39 -8.59
CA ILE A 185 21.52 -10.12 -9.29
C ILE A 185 22.83 -9.34 -9.21
N LYS A 186 23.42 -8.97 -10.33
CA LYS A 186 24.59 -8.10 -10.45
C LYS A 186 24.16 -6.63 -10.46
N GLY A 187 23.03 -6.34 -11.07
CA GLY A 187 22.50 -4.99 -11.19
C GLY A 187 21.08 -4.98 -11.72
N VAL A 188 20.51 -3.80 -11.79
CA VAL A 188 19.22 -3.55 -12.43
C VAL A 188 19.38 -2.52 -13.52
N ILE A 189 18.49 -2.57 -14.53
CA ILE A 189 18.39 -1.57 -15.57
C ILE A 189 17.26 -0.62 -15.19
N ALA A 190 17.54 0.67 -15.20
CA ALA A 190 16.55 1.70 -14.97
C ALA A 190 16.52 2.67 -16.17
N GLU A 191 15.34 3.17 -16.46
CA GLU A 191 15.11 4.10 -17.57
C GLU A 191 14.39 5.36 -17.10
N SER A 192 14.92 6.50 -17.48
CA SER A 192 14.38 7.81 -17.17
C SER A 192 14.63 8.80 -18.31
N ARG A 193 14.20 10.05 -18.14
CA ARG A 193 14.55 11.13 -19.08
C ARG A 193 16.05 11.46 -19.08
N SER A 194 16.80 11.05 -18.05
CA SER A 194 18.27 11.17 -18.02
C SER A 194 18.97 10.06 -18.83
N GLY A 195 18.21 9.13 -19.38
CA GLY A 195 18.68 8.00 -20.15
C GLY A 195 18.50 6.66 -19.45
N ARG A 196 19.02 5.62 -20.08
CA ARG A 196 19.00 4.23 -19.58
C ARG A 196 20.35 3.93 -18.91
N GLU A 197 20.31 3.49 -17.66
CA GLU A 197 21.48 3.27 -16.80
C GLU A 197 21.40 1.90 -16.13
N ALA A 198 22.56 1.36 -15.75
CA ALA A 198 22.65 0.14 -14.92
C ALA A 198 23.07 0.52 -13.50
N PHE A 199 22.33 0.00 -12.50
CA PHE A 199 22.60 0.19 -11.08
C PHE A 199 23.11 -1.14 -10.50
N TYR A 200 24.42 -1.23 -10.27
CA TYR A 200 25.05 -2.41 -9.67
C TYR A 200 24.99 -2.31 -8.14
N ALA A 201 24.70 -3.43 -7.51
CA ALA A 201 24.71 -3.50 -6.03
C ALA A 201 25.07 -4.91 -5.54
N LYS A 202 25.36 -5.00 -4.24
CA LYS A 202 25.64 -6.28 -3.56
C LYS A 202 24.34 -6.98 -3.15
N CYS A 203 23.32 -6.20 -2.73
CA CYS A 203 22.01 -6.71 -2.32
C CYS A 203 20.87 -5.85 -2.85
N PHE A 204 19.71 -6.46 -3.07
CA PHE A 204 18.53 -5.83 -3.66
C PHE A 204 17.29 -6.07 -2.81
N VAL A 205 16.37 -5.10 -2.83
CA VAL A 205 15.06 -5.22 -2.17
C VAL A 205 13.97 -4.90 -3.18
N ASP A 206 13.06 -5.85 -3.41
CA ASP A 206 11.87 -5.65 -4.24
C ASP A 206 10.73 -5.09 -3.39
N CYS A 207 10.41 -3.81 -3.62
CA CYS A 207 9.29 -3.08 -3.04
C CYS A 207 8.35 -2.55 -4.13
N THR A 208 8.34 -3.16 -5.32
CA THR A 208 7.57 -2.68 -6.48
C THR A 208 6.07 -2.93 -6.36
N ALA A 209 5.60 -3.53 -5.28
CA ALA A 209 4.24 -3.93 -4.99
C ALA A 209 3.73 -5.12 -5.82
N TYR A 210 4.26 -5.31 -7.03
CA TYR A 210 3.84 -6.39 -7.94
C TYR A 210 5.01 -7.31 -8.35
N GLY A 211 6.13 -7.26 -7.59
CA GLY A 211 7.26 -8.16 -7.79
C GLY A 211 7.98 -7.98 -9.12
N ASP A 212 8.09 -6.74 -9.60
CA ASP A 212 8.70 -6.50 -10.92
C ASP A 212 10.18 -6.89 -10.94
N LEU A 213 10.94 -6.55 -9.88
CA LEU A 213 12.35 -6.95 -9.80
C LEU A 213 12.50 -8.47 -9.68
N SER A 214 11.68 -9.09 -8.85
CA SER A 214 11.69 -10.55 -8.67
C SER A 214 11.37 -11.28 -9.97
N ALA A 215 10.38 -10.81 -10.72
CA ALA A 215 10.02 -11.37 -12.03
C ALA A 215 11.13 -11.17 -13.07
N TYR A 216 11.79 -10.00 -13.08
CA TYR A 216 12.95 -9.77 -13.96
C TYR A 216 14.17 -10.64 -13.58
N ALA A 217 14.29 -10.99 -12.30
CA ALA A 217 15.33 -11.91 -11.82
C ALA A 217 15.01 -13.39 -12.05
N GLY A 218 13.83 -13.71 -12.64
CA GLY A 218 13.40 -15.08 -12.91
C GLY A 218 12.89 -15.83 -11.69
N ALA A 219 12.52 -15.14 -10.62
CA ALA A 219 11.92 -15.76 -9.43
C ALA A 219 10.49 -16.25 -9.73
N ASP A 220 10.10 -17.34 -9.09
CA ASP A 220 8.74 -17.88 -9.19
C ASP A 220 7.72 -16.99 -8.48
N TYR A 221 6.51 -16.93 -9.02
CA TYR A 221 5.40 -16.19 -8.46
C TYR A 221 4.04 -16.77 -8.87
N THR A 222 3.01 -16.42 -8.13
CA THR A 222 1.60 -16.63 -8.52
C THR A 222 0.93 -15.28 -8.81
N GLU A 223 -0.14 -15.29 -9.60
CA GLU A 223 -0.94 -14.11 -9.94
C GLU A 223 -2.44 -14.45 -9.92
N PRO A 224 -3.05 -14.58 -8.73
CA PRO A 224 -4.39 -15.13 -8.58
C PRO A 224 -5.51 -14.21 -9.08
N ASN A 225 -5.31 -12.90 -9.16
CA ASN A 225 -6.33 -11.92 -9.58
C ASN A 225 -7.69 -12.09 -8.92
N ASP A 226 -7.71 -12.37 -7.62
CA ASP A 226 -8.88 -12.76 -6.85
C ASP A 226 -9.42 -11.65 -5.93
N TYR A 227 -9.01 -10.40 -6.15
CA TYR A 227 -9.38 -9.28 -5.30
C TYR A 227 -9.90 -8.07 -6.12
N PRO A 228 -11.03 -7.46 -5.71
CA PRO A 228 -11.57 -6.30 -6.41
C PRO A 228 -10.63 -5.11 -6.31
N VAL A 229 -10.50 -4.38 -7.41
CA VAL A 229 -9.70 -3.16 -7.45
C VAL A 229 -10.47 -1.99 -6.86
N VAL A 230 -9.73 -1.01 -6.37
CA VAL A 230 -10.30 0.20 -5.79
C VAL A 230 -9.62 1.45 -6.34
N ASN A 231 -10.35 2.53 -6.29
CA ASN A 231 -9.81 3.88 -6.42
C ASN A 231 -10.45 4.75 -5.33
N SER A 232 -9.84 5.85 -4.99
CA SER A 232 -10.38 6.78 -4.01
C SER A 232 -10.31 8.20 -4.55
N ILE A 233 -11.10 9.08 -3.96
CA ILE A 233 -11.06 10.51 -4.24
C ILE A 233 -10.86 11.30 -2.96
N GLY A 234 -10.23 12.45 -3.08
CA GLY A 234 -10.29 13.51 -2.11
C GLY A 234 -11.32 14.55 -2.57
N VAL A 235 -12.20 14.97 -1.67
CA VAL A 235 -13.31 15.87 -1.98
C VAL A 235 -13.20 17.12 -1.15
N ALA A 236 -13.00 18.25 -1.79
CA ALA A 236 -12.91 19.56 -1.14
C ALA A 236 -14.23 20.33 -1.20
N ASN A 237 -14.25 21.43 -0.46
CA ASN A 237 -15.41 22.32 -0.30
C ASN A 237 -16.60 21.56 0.31
N VAL A 238 -16.32 20.86 1.39
CA VAL A 238 -17.28 20.09 2.20
C VAL A 238 -17.28 20.60 3.64
N SER A 239 -18.23 20.17 4.44
CA SER A 239 -18.24 20.42 5.88
C SER A 239 -18.24 19.08 6.62
N ILE A 240 -17.15 18.78 7.31
CA ILE A 240 -17.01 17.56 8.12
C ILE A 240 -18.11 17.50 9.19
N ASP A 241 -18.38 18.61 9.87
CA ASP A 241 -19.35 18.66 10.95
C ASP A 241 -20.80 18.50 10.46
N LYS A 242 -21.14 19.06 9.27
CA LYS A 242 -22.46 18.84 8.66
C LYS A 242 -22.62 17.39 8.19
N TYR A 243 -21.57 16.80 7.63
CA TYR A 243 -21.56 15.39 7.25
C TYR A 243 -21.74 14.48 8.47
N TYR A 244 -21.05 14.77 9.57
CA TYR A 244 -21.23 14.05 10.82
C TYR A 244 -22.68 14.14 11.33
N LYS A 245 -23.26 15.35 11.36
CA LYS A 245 -24.64 15.57 11.76
C LYS A 245 -25.63 14.84 10.85
N PHE A 246 -25.38 14.84 9.56
CA PHE A 246 -26.19 14.10 8.57
C PHE A 246 -26.17 12.59 8.86
N LEU A 247 -25.02 11.99 9.08
CA LEU A 247 -24.94 10.56 9.43
C LEU A 247 -25.60 10.29 10.79
N LYS A 248 -25.44 11.18 11.77
CA LYS A 248 -26.04 11.04 13.10
C LYS A 248 -27.56 11.14 13.07
N SER A 249 -28.15 12.04 12.28
CA SER A 249 -29.60 12.20 12.16
C SER A 249 -30.30 10.99 11.53
N HIS A 250 -29.58 10.17 10.78
CA HIS A 250 -30.05 8.90 10.20
C HIS A 250 -29.67 7.67 11.06
N ASP A 251 -29.16 7.87 12.27
CA ASP A 251 -28.57 6.79 13.09
C ASP A 251 -27.62 5.89 12.28
N ALA A 252 -26.87 6.51 11.38
CA ALA A 252 -26.03 5.81 10.41
C ALA A 252 -24.56 5.66 10.84
N ILE A 253 -24.11 6.33 11.91
CA ILE A 253 -22.68 6.28 12.30
C ILE A 253 -22.30 4.87 12.70
N TYR A 254 -21.34 4.29 11.96
CA TYR A 254 -20.79 2.96 12.17
C TYR A 254 -19.40 3.01 12.81
N GLN A 255 -18.49 3.85 12.29
CA GLN A 255 -17.15 4.04 12.85
C GLN A 255 -16.89 5.52 13.13
N GLN A 256 -16.13 5.79 14.18
CA GLN A 256 -15.76 7.15 14.60
C GLN A 256 -14.43 7.12 15.35
N ALA A 257 -13.58 8.11 15.04
CA ALA A 257 -12.45 8.48 15.88
C ALA A 257 -12.32 9.99 15.98
N GLU A 258 -11.84 10.46 17.12
CA GLU A 258 -11.56 11.86 17.40
C GLU A 258 -10.06 12.06 17.63
N GLY A 259 -9.52 13.14 17.11
CA GLY A 259 -8.10 13.47 17.20
C GLY A 259 -7.85 14.92 16.80
N TRP A 260 -6.60 15.22 16.45
CA TRP A 260 -6.22 16.55 15.99
C TRP A 260 -6.71 16.81 14.55
N ARG A 261 -7.37 17.95 14.34
CA ARG A 261 -7.82 18.44 13.03
C ARG A 261 -7.81 19.97 13.02
N SER A 262 -7.21 20.56 11.98
CA SER A 262 -7.18 22.02 11.77
C SER A 262 -6.75 22.84 13.01
N GLY A 263 -5.73 22.35 13.72
CA GLY A 263 -5.18 23.04 14.89
C GLY A 263 -5.94 22.79 16.21
N LYS A 264 -6.92 21.88 16.25
CA LYS A 264 -7.73 21.60 17.43
C LYS A 264 -7.77 20.10 17.73
N ASP A 265 -7.67 19.73 19.01
CA ASP A 265 -7.87 18.38 19.48
C ASP A 265 -9.36 18.05 19.65
N GLY A 266 -9.68 16.76 19.81
CA GLY A 266 -11.04 16.27 20.04
C GLY A 266 -11.98 16.46 18.85
N GLN A 267 -11.44 16.62 17.64
CA GLN A 267 -12.24 16.77 16.43
C GLN A 267 -12.43 15.42 15.73
N ILE A 268 -13.53 15.29 14.99
CA ILE A 268 -13.75 14.10 14.16
C ILE A 268 -12.66 14.00 13.07
N VAL A 269 -11.86 12.95 13.12
CA VAL A 269 -10.81 12.65 12.12
C VAL A 269 -11.13 11.42 11.28
N ARG A 270 -12.04 10.57 11.74
CA ARG A 270 -12.58 9.43 10.99
C ARG A 270 -14.07 9.30 11.22
N ILE A 271 -14.77 9.03 10.12
CA ILE A 271 -16.22 8.77 10.12
C ILE A 271 -16.53 7.72 9.06
N GLN A 272 -17.39 6.78 9.40
CA GLN A 272 -18.02 5.89 8.44
C GLN A 272 -19.50 5.70 8.80
N GLY A 273 -20.37 5.88 7.79
CA GLY A 273 -21.79 5.61 7.90
C GLY A 273 -22.18 4.22 7.38
N ARG A 274 -23.26 3.68 7.90
CA ARG A 274 -23.97 2.53 7.31
C ARG A 274 -24.85 3.03 6.15
N THR A 275 -24.41 2.80 4.93
CA THR A 275 -25.11 3.29 3.71
C THR A 275 -26.58 2.85 3.66
N VAL A 276 -26.89 1.66 4.21
CA VAL A 276 -28.27 1.12 4.25
C VAL A 276 -29.24 1.99 5.05
N LYS A 277 -28.74 2.84 5.97
CA LYS A 277 -29.57 3.75 6.77
C LYS A 277 -29.75 5.13 6.15
N LEU A 278 -29.08 5.41 5.02
CA LEU A 278 -29.15 6.69 4.34
C LEU A 278 -30.36 6.76 3.38
N PRO A 279 -30.76 7.94 2.92
CA PRO A 279 -31.89 8.11 2.01
C PRO A 279 -31.83 7.17 0.80
N ALA A 280 -32.96 6.64 0.38
CA ALA A 280 -33.04 5.58 -0.65
C ALA A 280 -32.30 5.96 -1.94
N GLY A 281 -32.52 7.17 -2.47
CA GLY A 281 -31.85 7.62 -3.69
C GLY A 281 -30.32 7.63 -3.56
N PHE A 282 -29.78 8.15 -2.44
CA PHE A 282 -28.35 8.08 -2.18
C PHE A 282 -27.83 6.65 -2.08
N ARG A 283 -28.53 5.81 -1.29
CA ARG A 283 -28.15 4.41 -1.04
C ARG A 283 -28.06 3.61 -2.33
N GLU A 284 -29.07 3.71 -3.19
CA GLU A 284 -29.18 2.94 -4.42
C GLU A 284 -28.11 3.34 -5.43
N GLU A 285 -27.91 4.64 -5.64
CA GLU A 285 -26.89 5.14 -6.56
C GLU A 285 -25.47 4.88 -6.04
N ALA A 286 -25.22 5.07 -4.73
CA ALA A 286 -23.94 4.76 -4.11
C ALA A 286 -23.57 3.27 -4.26
N ALA A 287 -24.56 2.36 -4.13
CA ALA A 287 -24.35 0.93 -4.33
C ALA A 287 -23.93 0.60 -5.77
N LYS A 288 -24.57 1.23 -6.79
CA LYS A 288 -24.25 1.02 -8.21
C LYS A 288 -22.78 1.36 -8.54
N ILE A 289 -22.23 2.38 -7.89
CA ILE A 289 -20.85 2.80 -8.12
C ILE A 289 -19.85 2.23 -7.09
N GLY A 290 -20.32 1.38 -6.18
CA GLY A 290 -19.46 0.80 -5.13
C GLY A 290 -18.87 1.83 -4.17
N MET A 291 -19.60 2.93 -3.89
CA MET A 291 -19.13 4.01 -3.04
C MET A 291 -19.23 3.66 -1.56
N SER A 292 -18.15 3.87 -0.84
CA SER A 292 -18.11 3.82 0.63
C SER A 292 -18.40 5.22 1.21
N THR A 293 -18.98 5.24 2.40
CA THR A 293 -19.21 6.48 3.18
C THR A 293 -18.06 6.81 4.13
N VAL A 294 -16.98 6.02 4.11
CA VAL A 294 -15.83 6.25 4.97
C VAL A 294 -15.04 7.47 4.50
N THR A 295 -14.72 8.35 5.45
CA THR A 295 -13.75 9.42 5.24
C THR A 295 -12.79 9.52 6.43
N THR A 296 -11.60 10.00 6.14
CA THR A 296 -10.63 10.47 7.13
C THR A 296 -10.18 11.86 6.74
N THR A 297 -9.81 12.68 7.73
CA THR A 297 -9.34 14.04 7.45
C THR A 297 -8.57 14.63 8.61
N VAL A 298 -7.66 15.55 8.30
CA VAL A 298 -7.03 16.50 9.24
C VAL A 298 -7.42 17.96 8.91
N HIS A 299 -8.41 18.13 8.01
CA HIS A 299 -8.92 19.43 7.55
C HIS A 299 -10.43 19.55 7.78
N ASP A 300 -10.94 20.76 7.98
CA ASP A 300 -12.38 21.00 8.23
C ASP A 300 -13.25 20.91 6.99
N ASN A 301 -12.66 21.13 5.81
CA ASN A 301 -13.36 21.30 4.53
C ASN A 301 -12.93 20.31 3.45
N TYR A 302 -12.32 19.19 3.86
CA TYR A 302 -11.75 18.23 2.93
C TYR A 302 -11.96 16.78 3.40
N PHE A 303 -12.69 15.97 2.64
CA PHE A 303 -12.69 14.53 2.76
C PHE A 303 -11.44 14.00 2.05
N MET A 304 -10.40 13.65 2.80
CA MET A 304 -9.15 13.16 2.20
C MET A 304 -9.30 11.80 1.54
N PHE A 305 -10.32 11.03 1.95
CA PHE A 305 -10.52 9.67 1.48
C PHE A 305 -12.01 9.34 1.34
N ILE A 306 -12.45 9.05 0.13
CA ILE A 306 -13.72 8.38 -0.19
C ILE A 306 -13.41 7.21 -1.11
N LYS A 307 -13.71 5.99 -0.67
CA LYS A 307 -13.38 4.76 -1.38
C LYS A 307 -14.43 4.42 -2.43
N LEU A 308 -13.95 4.06 -3.62
CA LEU A 308 -14.74 3.50 -4.71
C LEU A 308 -14.22 2.12 -5.10
N ASN A 309 -15.12 1.16 -5.23
CA ASN A 309 -14.81 -0.22 -5.56
C ASN A 309 -15.24 -0.56 -7.00
N LEU A 310 -14.49 -1.46 -7.61
CA LEU A 310 -14.85 -2.11 -8.85
C LEU A 310 -14.75 -3.63 -8.64
N ASN A 311 -15.87 -4.33 -8.78
CA ASN A 311 -15.96 -5.77 -8.61
C ASN A 311 -15.57 -6.48 -9.92
N MET A 312 -14.30 -6.34 -10.31
CA MET A 312 -13.70 -7.16 -11.36
C MET A 312 -12.23 -7.42 -11.01
N PRO A 313 -11.74 -8.62 -11.29
CA PRO A 313 -10.32 -8.90 -11.18
C PRO A 313 -9.58 -8.14 -12.29
N VAL A 314 -8.42 -7.57 -11.93
CA VAL A 314 -7.52 -6.88 -12.85
C VAL A 314 -6.10 -7.28 -12.54
N SER A 315 -5.41 -7.86 -13.52
CA SER A 315 -3.99 -8.13 -13.41
C SER A 315 -3.18 -6.84 -13.60
N PRO A 316 -2.20 -6.53 -12.72
CA PRO A 316 -1.30 -5.40 -12.91
C PRO A 316 -0.41 -5.56 -14.17
N THR A 317 -0.29 -6.76 -14.69
CA THR A 317 0.50 -7.09 -15.89
C THR A 317 -0.32 -7.06 -17.19
N ASN A 318 -1.65 -6.86 -17.09
CA ASN A 318 -2.55 -6.70 -18.24
C ASN A 318 -2.96 -5.24 -18.40
N ARG A 319 -2.18 -4.49 -19.18
CA ARG A 319 -2.41 -3.05 -19.42
C ARG A 319 -3.80 -2.72 -19.99
N ASP A 320 -4.40 -3.62 -20.77
CA ASP A 320 -5.70 -3.38 -21.42
C ASP A 320 -6.84 -3.47 -20.38
N GLU A 321 -6.77 -4.43 -19.45
CA GLU A 321 -7.68 -4.51 -18.32
C GLU A 321 -7.50 -3.33 -17.36
N VAL A 322 -6.26 -2.95 -17.08
CA VAL A 322 -5.94 -1.77 -16.27
C VAL A 322 -6.56 -0.52 -16.86
N ALA A 323 -6.41 -0.29 -18.18
CA ALA A 323 -6.99 0.87 -18.87
C ALA A 323 -8.52 0.90 -18.81
N LYS A 324 -9.19 -0.25 -18.99
CA LYS A 324 -10.66 -0.37 -18.87
C LYS A 324 -11.12 -0.05 -17.45
N ALA A 325 -10.45 -0.61 -16.44
CA ALA A 325 -10.78 -0.38 -15.03
C ALA A 325 -10.54 1.08 -14.61
N GLU A 326 -9.45 1.71 -15.08
CA GLU A 326 -9.20 3.14 -14.85
C GLU A 326 -10.34 4.00 -15.38
N LEU A 327 -10.77 3.78 -16.63
CA LEU A 327 -11.87 4.54 -17.23
C LEU A 327 -13.17 4.38 -16.43
N GLU A 328 -13.50 3.15 -16.06
CA GLU A 328 -14.73 2.86 -15.31
C GLU A 328 -14.73 3.53 -13.93
N LEU A 329 -13.61 3.44 -13.21
CA LEU A 329 -13.49 4.09 -11.91
C LEU A 329 -13.52 5.62 -12.00
N ARG A 330 -12.99 6.24 -13.06
CA ARG A 330 -13.12 7.69 -13.32
C ARG A 330 -14.59 8.12 -13.50
N LYS A 331 -15.40 7.31 -14.20
CA LYS A 331 -16.85 7.55 -14.33
C LYS A 331 -17.54 7.49 -12.96
N ARG A 332 -17.19 6.50 -12.12
CA ARG A 332 -17.73 6.37 -10.76
C ARG A 332 -17.32 7.54 -9.86
N GLN A 333 -16.11 8.06 -10.01
CA GLN A 333 -15.65 9.25 -9.29
C GLN A 333 -16.50 10.48 -9.63
N ALA A 334 -16.81 10.71 -10.91
CA ALA A 334 -17.67 11.80 -11.34
C ALA A 334 -19.08 11.66 -10.75
N LYS A 335 -19.65 10.44 -10.79
CA LYS A 335 -20.98 10.18 -10.21
C LYS A 335 -21.01 10.36 -8.69
N ALA A 336 -19.94 9.99 -7.97
CA ALA A 336 -19.86 10.16 -6.52
C ALA A 336 -19.99 11.63 -6.10
N ILE A 337 -19.40 12.57 -6.86
CA ILE A 337 -19.50 14.01 -6.56
C ILE A 337 -20.93 14.52 -6.75
N GLU A 338 -21.66 14.04 -7.76
CA GLU A 338 -23.07 14.39 -7.96
C GLU A 338 -23.89 13.95 -6.74
N LEU A 339 -23.67 12.74 -6.24
CA LEU A 339 -24.37 12.22 -5.07
C LEU A 339 -24.08 13.03 -3.79
N PHE A 340 -22.81 13.43 -3.58
CA PHE A 340 -22.50 14.30 -2.46
C PHE A 340 -23.20 15.65 -2.53
N ARG A 341 -23.22 16.28 -3.71
CA ARG A 341 -23.88 17.58 -3.92
C ARG A 341 -25.39 17.53 -3.74
N GLU A 342 -26.01 16.43 -4.15
CA GLU A 342 -27.46 16.25 -4.13
C GLU A 342 -28.00 15.88 -2.75
N TYR A 343 -27.29 14.97 -2.03
CA TYR A 343 -27.85 14.35 -0.83
C TYR A 343 -27.19 14.76 0.48
N VAL A 344 -25.95 15.30 0.44
CA VAL A 344 -25.18 15.51 1.67
C VAL A 344 -25.09 16.99 2.03
N PRO A 345 -25.74 17.42 3.14
CA PRO A 345 -25.67 18.80 3.61
C PRO A 345 -24.22 19.27 3.87
N GLY A 346 -23.87 20.42 3.31
CA GLY A 346 -22.52 20.97 3.38
C GLY A 346 -21.59 20.48 2.28
N CYS A 347 -22.14 19.73 1.28
CA CYS A 347 -21.40 19.28 0.10
C CYS A 347 -21.97 19.88 -1.20
N GLU A 348 -22.88 20.86 -1.15
CA GLU A 348 -23.59 21.42 -2.30
C GLU A 348 -22.63 21.98 -3.37
N LYS A 349 -21.45 22.42 -2.96
CA LYS A 349 -20.39 22.95 -3.82
C LYS A 349 -19.14 22.06 -3.86
N ALA A 350 -19.27 20.80 -3.44
CA ALA A 350 -18.16 19.85 -3.39
C ALA A 350 -17.54 19.62 -4.77
N PHE A 351 -16.24 19.40 -4.82
CA PHE A 351 -15.52 19.03 -6.04
C PHE A 351 -14.39 18.05 -5.75
N ILE A 352 -13.97 17.30 -6.76
CA ILE A 352 -12.82 16.40 -6.66
C ILE A 352 -11.55 17.25 -6.59
N ALA A 353 -10.90 17.28 -5.44
CA ALA A 353 -9.61 17.94 -5.26
C ALA A 353 -8.43 17.02 -5.60
N ARG A 354 -8.61 15.72 -5.43
CA ARG A 354 -7.58 14.71 -5.68
C ARG A 354 -8.21 13.42 -6.21
N THR A 355 -7.55 12.79 -7.16
CA THR A 355 -7.78 11.40 -7.52
C THR A 355 -6.49 10.62 -7.33
N ASN A 356 -6.58 9.31 -7.18
CA ASN A 356 -5.38 8.50 -7.26
C ASN A 356 -4.82 8.52 -8.68
N PRO A 357 -3.50 8.55 -8.84
CA PRO A 357 -2.86 8.55 -10.16
C PRO A 357 -3.09 7.25 -10.93
N LYS A 358 -3.34 6.14 -10.23
CA LYS A 358 -3.67 4.83 -10.79
C LYS A 358 -4.67 4.09 -9.90
N ILE A 359 -5.34 3.06 -10.44
CA ILE A 359 -6.14 2.13 -9.65
C ILE A 359 -5.25 1.39 -8.64
N CYS A 360 -5.84 1.05 -7.49
CA CYS A 360 -5.18 0.23 -6.49
C CYS A 360 -5.56 -1.24 -6.69
N ILE A 361 -4.65 -1.99 -7.30
CA ILE A 361 -4.73 -3.44 -7.39
C ILE A 361 -4.10 -3.98 -6.11
N ARG A 362 -4.91 -4.59 -5.25
CA ARG A 362 -4.47 -4.96 -3.91
C ARG A 362 -3.77 -6.31 -3.85
N ARG A 363 -3.87 -7.11 -4.90
CA ARG A 363 -3.32 -8.45 -4.98
C ARG A 363 -2.95 -8.72 -6.43
N GLY A 364 -1.67 -8.64 -6.73
CA GLY A 364 -1.09 -8.90 -8.05
C GLY A 364 -0.19 -10.13 -8.02
N ARG A 365 1.04 -10.02 -8.52
CA ARG A 365 2.03 -11.09 -8.35
C ARG A 365 2.42 -11.25 -6.88
N LEU A 366 2.45 -12.48 -6.44
CA LEU A 366 2.87 -12.91 -5.11
C LEU A 366 4.13 -13.75 -5.28
N ILE A 367 5.23 -13.25 -4.75
CA ILE A 367 6.56 -13.80 -4.98
C ILE A 367 6.78 -15.01 -4.08
N THR A 368 7.30 -16.09 -4.65
CA THR A 368 7.70 -17.26 -3.88
C THR A 368 8.92 -16.94 -3.04
N CYS A 369 8.72 -16.93 -1.72
CA CYS A 369 9.76 -16.77 -0.72
C CYS A 369 10.12 -18.10 -0.07
N ASP A 370 11.17 -18.14 0.76
CA ASP A 370 11.59 -19.37 1.45
C ASP A 370 10.55 -19.89 2.45
N TYR A 371 9.61 -19.03 2.85
CA TYR A 371 8.45 -19.37 3.66
C TYR A 371 7.23 -18.57 3.20
N ASP A 372 6.09 -19.23 3.08
CA ASP A 372 4.81 -18.62 2.76
C ASP A 372 3.92 -18.62 4.02
N ILE A 373 3.61 -17.42 4.53
CA ILE A 373 2.83 -17.26 5.75
C ILE A 373 1.39 -17.72 5.49
N SER A 374 0.93 -18.67 6.27
CA SER A 374 -0.42 -19.23 6.16
C SER A 374 -1.44 -18.46 7.00
N HIS A 375 -2.72 -18.65 6.67
CA HIS A 375 -3.81 -18.14 7.49
C HIS A 375 -3.75 -18.69 8.92
N GLU A 376 -3.36 -19.95 9.09
CA GLU A 376 -3.22 -20.58 10.40
C GLU A 376 -2.10 -19.93 11.23
N ASP A 377 -0.96 -19.59 10.62
CA ASP A 377 0.10 -18.85 11.32
C ASP A 377 -0.42 -17.54 11.91
N VAL A 378 -1.25 -16.83 11.13
CA VAL A 378 -1.80 -15.55 11.55
C VAL A 378 -2.82 -15.71 12.70
N ILE A 379 -3.82 -16.59 12.53
CA ILE A 379 -4.90 -16.69 13.52
C ILE A 379 -4.48 -17.40 14.82
N GLU A 380 -3.55 -18.35 14.74
CA GLU A 380 -2.99 -19.02 15.92
C GLU A 380 -1.97 -18.13 16.66
N GLY A 381 -1.64 -16.95 16.14
CA GLY A 381 -0.70 -16.04 16.78
C GLY A 381 0.73 -16.56 16.79
N ARG A 382 1.12 -17.29 15.72
CA ARG A 382 2.43 -17.94 15.68
C ARG A 382 3.57 -16.92 15.65
N HIS A 383 4.54 -17.09 16.53
CA HIS A 383 5.84 -16.44 16.50
C HIS A 383 6.92 -17.44 16.13
N PHE A 384 7.94 -16.97 15.43
CA PHE A 384 9.03 -17.80 14.88
C PHE A 384 10.37 -17.38 15.46
N ASP A 385 11.33 -18.31 15.48
CA ASP A 385 12.68 -18.03 15.97
C ASP A 385 13.41 -16.95 15.16
N ASP A 386 12.97 -16.71 13.91
CA ASP A 386 13.51 -15.73 13.00
C ASP A 386 12.56 -14.55 12.73
N ASP A 387 11.70 -14.18 13.67
CA ASP A 387 10.79 -13.03 13.55
C ASP A 387 11.55 -11.72 13.34
N VAL A 388 11.14 -10.95 12.34
CA VAL A 388 11.68 -9.61 12.04
C VAL A 388 10.66 -8.49 12.25
N LEU A 389 9.41 -8.86 12.50
CA LEU A 389 8.29 -7.94 12.74
C LEU A 389 7.22 -8.65 13.54
N THR A 390 6.71 -8.00 14.59
CA THR A 390 5.45 -8.36 15.25
C THR A 390 4.31 -7.57 14.63
N TYR A 391 3.21 -8.26 14.28
CA TYR A 391 2.02 -7.62 13.70
C TYR A 391 0.74 -8.23 14.29
N GLY A 392 -0.40 -7.53 14.22
CA GLY A 392 -1.57 -7.97 14.95
C GLY A 392 -2.91 -7.53 14.39
N PHE A 393 -2.96 -7.14 13.13
CA PHE A 393 -4.20 -6.75 12.45
C PHE A 393 -4.69 -7.86 11.51
N HIS A 394 -6.01 -8.00 11.35
CA HIS A 394 -6.63 -8.81 10.31
C HIS A 394 -7.86 -8.10 9.75
N ASP A 395 -7.94 -7.95 8.43
CA ASP A 395 -9.03 -7.26 7.71
C ASP A 395 -10.43 -7.83 8.01
N SER A 396 -10.52 -9.09 8.37
CA SER A 396 -11.78 -9.81 8.60
C SER A 396 -12.14 -9.97 10.08
N ALA A 397 -11.47 -9.24 10.98
CA ALA A 397 -11.90 -9.23 12.38
C ALA A 397 -13.29 -8.59 12.52
N PRO A 398 -14.14 -9.04 13.46
CA PRO A 398 -13.85 -10.02 14.49
C PRO A 398 -14.00 -11.48 14.05
N SER A 399 -14.35 -11.78 12.78
CA SER A 399 -14.55 -13.15 12.29
C SER A 399 -13.28 -14.00 12.42
N TYR A 400 -12.12 -13.38 12.26
CA TYR A 400 -10.81 -13.99 12.48
C TYR A 400 -10.04 -13.19 13.53
N GLN A 401 -10.05 -13.67 14.77
CA GLN A 401 -9.26 -13.09 15.85
C GLN A 401 -7.94 -13.82 15.98
N ILE A 402 -6.85 -13.06 16.16
CA ILE A 402 -5.53 -13.61 16.39
C ILE A 402 -5.44 -14.02 17.87
N LYS A 403 -5.08 -15.27 18.15
CA LYS A 403 -4.92 -15.84 19.50
C LYS A 403 -3.73 -15.22 20.25
N ASP A 404 -3.55 -15.61 21.49
CA ASP A 404 -2.37 -15.39 22.32
C ASP A 404 -1.84 -13.95 22.33
N GLY A 405 -2.71 -13.04 22.73
CA GLY A 405 -2.36 -11.62 22.82
C GLY A 405 -2.58 -10.83 21.54
N GLY A 406 -3.09 -11.47 20.50
CA GLY A 406 -3.56 -10.82 19.27
C GLY A 406 -2.45 -10.35 18.33
N THR A 407 -1.27 -10.97 18.39
CA THR A 407 -0.14 -10.71 17.50
C THR A 407 0.38 -12.01 16.91
N TYR A 408 1.10 -11.89 15.80
CA TYR A 408 1.88 -12.94 15.17
C TYR A 408 3.20 -12.37 14.66
N GLY A 409 4.16 -13.23 14.39
CA GLY A 409 5.46 -12.86 13.84
C GLY A 409 5.49 -12.94 12.31
N ILE A 410 6.26 -12.07 11.67
CA ILE A 410 6.68 -12.24 10.27
C ILE A 410 8.13 -12.72 10.30
N PRO A 411 8.42 -13.97 9.88
CA PRO A 411 9.75 -14.51 9.93
C PRO A 411 10.64 -13.97 8.80
N TYR A 412 11.93 -13.84 9.03
CA TYR A 412 12.90 -13.35 8.03
C TYR A 412 12.86 -14.16 6.73
N ARG A 413 12.69 -15.48 6.83
CA ARG A 413 12.60 -16.35 5.66
C ARG A 413 11.39 -16.08 4.76
N ALA A 414 10.33 -15.45 5.26
CA ALA A 414 9.19 -15.01 4.44
C ALA A 414 9.49 -13.78 3.57
N LEU A 415 10.62 -13.13 3.77
CA LEU A 415 11.08 -11.97 3.00
C LEU A 415 12.25 -12.30 2.07
N ARG A 416 12.76 -13.54 2.09
CA ARG A 416 13.86 -13.99 1.22
C ARG A 416 13.29 -14.61 -0.04
N VAL A 417 13.58 -14.02 -1.19
CA VAL A 417 13.09 -14.52 -2.49
C VAL A 417 13.73 -15.86 -2.81
N ALA A 418 12.90 -16.89 -3.09
CA ALA A 418 13.38 -18.21 -3.43
C ALA A 418 14.17 -18.18 -4.76
N GLY A 419 15.23 -18.97 -4.84
CA GLY A 419 16.04 -19.08 -6.06
C GLY A 419 16.99 -17.91 -6.35
N VAL A 420 16.89 -16.77 -5.63
CA VAL A 420 17.78 -15.61 -5.82
C VAL A 420 18.59 -15.34 -4.56
N GLN A 421 19.93 -15.29 -4.69
CA GLN A 421 20.85 -15.27 -3.53
C GLN A 421 20.85 -13.95 -2.76
N ASN A 422 20.65 -12.82 -3.42
CA ASN A 422 20.83 -11.49 -2.87
C ASN A 422 19.60 -10.59 -3.07
N LEU A 423 18.40 -11.19 -3.08
CA LEU A 423 17.13 -10.49 -3.23
C LEU A 423 16.23 -10.72 -2.01
N LEU A 424 15.71 -9.63 -1.47
CA LEU A 424 14.65 -9.61 -0.47
C LEU A 424 13.39 -8.98 -1.07
N ALA A 425 12.24 -9.33 -0.51
CA ALA A 425 10.94 -8.81 -0.93
C ALA A 425 10.20 -8.20 0.27
N ALA A 426 9.57 -7.04 0.09
CA ALA A 426 8.76 -6.40 1.12
C ALA A 426 7.55 -5.69 0.55
N GLY A 427 6.43 -5.83 1.22
CA GLY A 427 5.16 -5.22 0.83
C GLY A 427 4.07 -6.23 0.54
N MET A 428 3.10 -5.85 -0.27
CA MET A 428 1.95 -6.71 -0.59
C MET A 428 2.26 -7.83 -1.59
N LEU A 429 3.51 -8.00 -1.97
CA LEU A 429 3.97 -9.00 -2.93
C LEU A 429 4.42 -10.30 -2.26
N ILE A 430 4.51 -10.35 -0.94
CA ILE A 430 4.73 -11.58 -0.17
C ILE A 430 3.39 -12.20 0.23
N THR A 431 3.38 -13.49 0.57
CA THR A 431 2.22 -14.24 1.08
C THR A 431 1.20 -14.62 0.02
N SER A 432 1.19 -15.88 -0.38
CA SER A 432 0.26 -16.41 -1.39
C SER A 432 -1.12 -16.75 -0.82
N ASP A 433 -1.22 -17.15 0.44
CA ASP A 433 -2.50 -17.39 1.12
C ASP A 433 -3.36 -16.14 1.14
N HIS A 434 -4.57 -16.23 0.56
CA HIS A 434 -5.47 -15.08 0.45
C HIS A 434 -5.86 -14.48 1.82
N ARG A 435 -6.13 -15.32 2.82
CA ARG A 435 -6.57 -14.87 4.14
C ARG A 435 -5.42 -14.29 4.96
N ALA A 436 -4.25 -14.91 4.93
CA ALA A 436 -3.05 -14.34 5.53
C ALA A 436 -2.65 -13.02 4.88
N HIS A 437 -2.76 -12.93 3.55
CA HIS A 437 -2.49 -11.71 2.80
C HIS A 437 -3.38 -10.54 3.24
N MET A 438 -4.61 -10.78 3.71
CA MET A 438 -5.47 -9.73 4.28
C MET A 438 -4.87 -9.07 5.53
N SER A 439 -3.90 -9.68 6.17
CA SER A 439 -3.12 -9.10 7.26
C SER A 439 -1.77 -8.57 6.79
N THR A 440 -0.95 -9.41 6.16
CA THR A 440 0.46 -9.12 5.84
C THR A 440 0.64 -7.93 4.89
N ARG A 441 -0.32 -7.67 3.97
CA ARG A 441 -0.28 -6.59 2.98
C ARG A 441 -0.61 -5.19 3.52
N ASN A 442 -1.07 -5.09 4.76
CA ASN A 442 -1.49 -3.79 5.28
C ASN A 442 -0.32 -2.80 5.34
N THR A 443 -0.64 -1.53 5.14
CA THR A 443 0.33 -0.45 4.97
C THR A 443 1.40 -0.45 6.06
N VAL A 444 1.00 -0.55 7.33
CA VAL A 444 1.92 -0.51 8.48
C VAL A 444 2.75 -1.80 8.58
N SER A 445 2.18 -2.96 8.24
CA SER A 445 2.95 -4.22 8.10
C SER A 445 4.01 -4.08 7.01
N CYS A 446 3.65 -3.53 5.84
CA CYS A 446 4.60 -3.29 4.76
C CYS A 446 5.74 -2.34 5.17
N MET A 447 5.47 -1.31 6.02
CA MET A 447 6.51 -0.44 6.56
C MET A 447 7.49 -1.23 7.44
N GLY A 448 6.98 -2.08 8.34
CA GLY A 448 7.81 -2.95 9.19
C GLY A 448 8.65 -3.94 8.38
N GLN A 449 8.07 -4.57 7.37
CA GLN A 449 8.78 -5.44 6.42
C GLN A 449 9.89 -4.65 5.69
N GLY A 450 9.61 -3.40 5.30
CA GLY A 450 10.60 -2.50 4.71
C GLY A 450 11.79 -2.26 5.64
N GLN A 451 11.54 -1.96 6.92
CA GLN A 451 12.62 -1.77 7.89
C GLN A 451 13.46 -3.04 8.05
N ALA A 452 12.81 -4.20 8.10
CA ALA A 452 13.50 -5.49 8.22
C ALA A 452 14.38 -5.78 7.00
N THR A 453 13.82 -5.66 5.79
CA THR A 453 14.55 -5.97 4.55
C THR A 453 15.65 -4.97 4.25
N GLY A 454 15.45 -3.68 4.51
CA GLY A 454 16.48 -2.66 4.35
C GLY A 454 17.67 -2.88 5.29
N THR A 455 17.39 -3.18 6.57
CA THR A 455 18.41 -3.53 7.56
C THR A 455 19.16 -4.80 7.15
N ALA A 456 18.46 -5.86 6.76
CA ALA A 456 19.06 -7.12 6.32
C ALA A 456 19.93 -6.93 5.06
N ALA A 457 19.45 -6.19 4.07
CA ALA A 457 20.19 -5.91 2.84
C ALA A 457 21.52 -5.18 3.11
N ALA A 458 21.52 -4.19 4.01
CA ALA A 458 22.72 -3.49 4.40
C ALA A 458 23.74 -4.41 5.11
N LEU A 459 23.28 -5.27 6.02
CA LEU A 459 24.11 -6.25 6.69
C LEU A 459 24.70 -7.27 5.72
N CYS A 460 23.89 -7.79 4.78
CA CYS A 460 24.37 -8.67 3.71
C CYS A 460 25.43 -7.99 2.85
N ALA A 461 25.21 -6.73 2.48
CA ALA A 461 26.15 -5.98 1.67
C ALA A 461 27.48 -5.69 2.42
N ALA A 462 27.41 -5.39 3.72
CA ALA A 462 28.59 -5.13 4.56
C ALA A 462 29.45 -6.39 4.77
N THR A 463 28.80 -7.55 4.94
CA THR A 463 29.47 -8.84 5.16
C THR A 463 29.72 -9.63 3.89
N ASN A 464 29.29 -9.11 2.74
CA ASN A 464 29.39 -9.74 1.42
C ASN A 464 28.80 -11.16 1.38
N CYS A 465 27.69 -11.39 2.08
CA CYS A 465 26.98 -12.67 2.15
C CYS A 465 25.65 -12.64 1.36
N GLY A 466 25.13 -13.81 1.07
CA GLY A 466 23.76 -13.99 0.56
C GLY A 466 22.71 -13.78 1.65
N THR A 467 21.45 -13.60 1.25
CA THR A 467 20.35 -13.34 2.21
C THR A 467 20.10 -14.54 3.14
N ARG A 468 20.43 -15.77 2.72
CA ARG A 468 20.31 -17.00 3.54
C ARG A 468 21.46 -17.22 4.49
N GLU A 469 22.59 -16.59 4.22
CA GLU A 469 23.83 -16.68 5.03
C GLU A 469 23.87 -15.65 6.16
N LEU A 470 23.01 -14.64 6.11
CA LEU A 470 22.91 -13.62 7.16
C LEU A 470 22.50 -14.26 8.49
N ARG A 471 23.34 -14.06 9.53
CA ARG A 471 23.02 -14.56 10.86
C ARG A 471 21.87 -13.77 11.46
N TYR A 472 20.76 -14.44 11.76
CA TYR A 472 19.56 -13.83 12.32
C TYR A 472 19.84 -13.04 13.61
N ARG A 473 20.74 -13.51 14.48
CA ARG A 473 21.10 -12.79 15.71
C ARG A 473 21.60 -11.37 15.43
N ASP A 474 22.39 -11.18 14.36
CA ASP A 474 22.92 -9.87 14.01
C ASP A 474 21.81 -8.98 13.42
N LEU A 475 20.94 -9.54 12.60
CA LEU A 475 19.76 -8.86 12.09
C LEU A 475 18.82 -8.42 13.23
N ARG A 476 18.46 -9.33 14.14
CA ARG A 476 17.59 -9.03 15.28
C ARG A 476 18.18 -7.91 16.16
N LYS A 477 19.49 -7.95 16.45
CA LYS A 477 20.16 -6.90 17.20
C LYS A 477 20.04 -5.54 16.50
N ALA A 478 20.26 -5.48 15.19
CA ALA A 478 20.14 -4.25 14.42
C ALA A 478 18.69 -3.73 14.38
N LEU A 479 17.70 -4.61 14.26
CA LEU A 479 16.28 -4.26 14.29
C LEU A 479 15.85 -3.71 15.67
N VAL A 480 16.26 -4.33 16.76
CA VAL A 480 16.01 -3.82 18.13
C VAL A 480 16.64 -2.44 18.32
N ASN A 481 17.89 -2.25 17.88
CA ASN A 481 18.55 -0.94 17.91
C ASN A 481 17.82 0.10 17.04
N GLY A 482 17.19 -0.33 15.96
CA GLY A 482 16.35 0.48 15.07
C GLY A 482 14.93 0.72 15.61
N GLY A 483 14.62 0.31 16.83
CA GLY A 483 13.35 0.54 17.50
C GLY A 483 12.22 -0.44 17.11
N VAL A 484 12.52 -1.54 16.43
CA VAL A 484 11.53 -2.58 16.13
C VAL A 484 11.11 -3.28 17.42
N TYR A 485 9.80 -3.43 17.58
CA TYR A 485 9.20 -4.13 18.72
C TYR A 485 9.08 -5.62 18.42
N PHE A 486 9.36 -6.43 19.42
CA PHE A 486 9.12 -7.87 19.43
C PHE A 486 8.33 -8.25 20.67
N GLU A 487 7.44 -9.23 20.56
CA GLU A 487 6.84 -9.85 21.74
C GLU A 487 7.94 -10.60 22.54
N SER A 488 7.77 -10.57 23.87
CA SER A 488 8.69 -11.22 24.82
C SER A 488 8.33 -12.67 25.00
#